data_55586a713b8fbb67d554a9973b39e2d2
#
_entry.id   55586a713b8fbb67d554a9973b39e2d2
#
_cell.length_a   1.000
_cell.length_b   1.000
_cell.length_c   1.000
_cell.angle_alpha   90.00
_cell.angle_beta   90.00
_cell.angle_gamma   90.00
#
_symmetry.space_group_name_H-M   'P 1'
#
loop_
_entity.id
_entity.type
_entity.pdbx_description
1 polymer ?
#
loop_
_entity_poly.entity_id
_entity_poly.type
_entity_poly.pdbx_seq_one_letter_code
_entity_poly.pdbx_strand_id
1 'polypeptide(L)'
;MRQKTEKRAKNQKLIRVALIPALQHIIDKWGNLKVDSNYIFPYLEGGESDEERYKKTRELYKRINKRMKLIGEEIGIENITTYTARHSFASTLKRKGANIFYISDCLGHTDIRTTESYLSSFEKEDRTKNASLLSLIHI
;
A
#
# COMPACT_ATOMS: atom_id res chain seq x y z
N MET A 1 -8.75 -24.68 -5.58
CA MET A 1 -8.43 -23.30 -5.15
C MET A 1 -6.98 -23.08 -4.67
N ARG A 2 -6.15 -24.15 -4.56
CA ARG A 2 -4.75 -24.08 -4.11
C ARG A 2 -3.71 -23.71 -5.18
N GLN A 3 -3.97 -23.95 -6.46
CA GLN A 3 -2.98 -23.74 -7.55
C GLN A 3 -2.61 -22.28 -7.85
N LYS A 4 -3.45 -21.30 -7.48
CA LYS A 4 -3.14 -19.87 -7.68
C LYS A 4 -2.11 -19.31 -6.69
N THR A 5 -1.99 -19.92 -5.51
CA THR A 5 -1.09 -19.45 -4.45
C THR A 5 0.34 -19.94 -4.66
N GLU A 6 0.52 -21.17 -5.15
CA GLU A 6 1.85 -21.74 -5.42
C GLU A 6 2.56 -21.08 -6.62
N LYS A 7 1.78 -20.71 -7.67
CA LYS A 7 2.35 -19.95 -8.82
C LYS A 7 2.75 -18.54 -8.46
N ARG A 8 2.13 -17.91 -7.45
CA ARG A 8 2.53 -16.59 -6.95
C ARG A 8 3.81 -16.60 -6.13
N ALA A 9 4.09 -17.67 -5.39
CA ALA A 9 5.30 -17.81 -4.59
C ALA A 9 6.58 -17.91 -5.44
N LYS A 10 6.51 -18.47 -6.64
CA LYS A 10 7.65 -18.63 -7.55
C LYS A 10 8.13 -17.35 -8.25
N ASN A 11 7.32 -16.29 -8.27
CA ASN A 11 7.61 -15.01 -8.95
C ASN A 11 7.50 -13.79 -8.02
N GLN A 12 7.85 -13.93 -6.74
CA GLN A 12 7.87 -12.78 -5.84
C GLN A 12 9.02 -11.84 -6.23
N LYS A 13 8.65 -10.69 -6.78
CA LYS A 13 9.59 -9.60 -7.04
C LYS A 13 10.05 -9.02 -5.71
N LEU A 14 11.36 -8.90 -5.52
CA LEU A 14 11.93 -8.22 -4.37
C LEU A 14 11.55 -6.73 -4.42
N ILE A 15 10.79 -6.27 -3.43
CA ILE A 15 10.44 -4.86 -3.30
C ILE A 15 11.58 -4.15 -2.57
N ARG A 16 12.16 -3.14 -3.21
CA ARG A 16 13.20 -2.29 -2.62
C ARG A 16 12.64 -0.90 -2.39
N VAL A 17 12.73 -0.43 -1.16
CA VAL A 17 12.27 0.91 -0.77
C VAL A 17 13.44 1.65 -0.14
N ALA A 18 13.71 2.88 -0.60
CA ALA A 18 14.72 3.74 0.01
C ALA A 18 14.25 4.17 1.41
N LEU A 19 15.08 3.98 2.41
CA LEU A 19 14.81 4.44 3.76
C LEU A 19 15.07 5.96 3.84
N ILE A 20 13.99 6.72 3.80
CA ILE A 20 14.03 8.16 4.11
C ILE A 20 14.01 8.37 5.63
N PRO A 21 14.50 9.54 6.14
CA PRO A 21 14.58 9.80 7.58
C PRO A 21 13.26 9.57 8.33
N ALA A 22 12.13 9.91 7.74
CA ALA A 22 10.81 9.69 8.34
C ALA A 22 10.48 8.19 8.54
N LEU A 23 10.83 7.34 7.57
CA LEU A 23 10.66 5.89 7.69
C LEU A 23 11.63 5.29 8.71
N GLN A 24 12.87 5.77 8.72
CA GLN A 24 13.86 5.35 9.72
C GLN A 24 13.38 5.67 11.14
N HIS A 25 12.84 6.87 11.37
CA HIS A 25 12.27 7.25 12.65
C HIS A 25 11.12 6.32 13.11
N ILE A 26 10.24 5.93 12.19
CA ILE A 26 9.14 4.98 12.49
C ILE A 26 9.71 3.61 12.87
N ILE A 27 10.71 3.13 12.14
CA ILE A 27 11.35 1.84 12.41
C ILE A 27 12.08 1.88 13.76
N ASP A 28 12.81 2.95 14.06
CA ASP A 28 13.54 3.09 15.32
C ASP A 28 12.59 3.17 16.51
N LYS A 29 11.41 3.76 16.34
CA LYS A 29 10.41 3.90 17.40
C LYS A 29 9.55 2.66 17.62
N TRP A 30 9.21 1.95 16.56
CA TRP A 30 8.19 0.89 16.58
C TRP A 30 8.68 -0.46 16.06
N GLY A 31 9.89 -0.51 15.54
CA GLY A 31 10.49 -1.72 15.00
C GLY A 31 11.06 -2.64 16.07
N ASN A 32 11.35 -3.85 15.66
CA ASN A 32 12.13 -4.78 16.46
C ASN A 32 13.60 -4.33 16.58
N LEU A 33 14.27 -4.80 17.61
CA LEU A 33 15.72 -4.73 17.69
C LEU A 33 16.34 -5.34 16.42
N LYS A 34 17.38 -4.69 15.88
CA LYS A 34 18.07 -5.12 14.65
C LYS A 34 18.76 -6.47 14.86
N VAL A 35 18.03 -7.54 14.59
CA VAL A 35 18.54 -8.91 14.53
C VAL A 35 18.26 -9.41 13.11
N ASP A 36 19.25 -10.01 12.45
CA ASP A 36 19.19 -10.40 11.03
C ASP A 36 18.01 -11.32 10.67
N SER A 37 17.48 -12.06 11.63
CA SER A 37 16.35 -12.98 11.45
C SER A 37 14.97 -12.38 11.76
N ASN A 38 14.90 -11.16 12.28
CA ASN A 38 13.65 -10.57 12.72
C ASN A 38 12.98 -9.74 11.64
N TYR A 39 11.65 -9.75 11.64
CA TYR A 39 10.86 -8.81 10.87
C TYR A 39 11.00 -7.39 11.42
N ILE A 40 10.85 -6.38 10.57
CA ILE A 40 10.95 -4.97 10.96
C ILE A 40 9.98 -4.63 12.11
N PHE A 41 8.76 -5.16 12.08
CA PHE A 41 7.78 -4.92 13.13
C PHE A 41 7.44 -6.19 13.91
N PRO A 42 7.10 -6.09 15.22
CA PRO A 42 6.91 -7.23 16.12
C PRO A 42 5.56 -7.95 15.95
N TYR A 43 5.18 -8.23 14.72
CA TYR A 43 3.95 -8.98 14.40
C TYR A 43 4.21 -10.42 14.00
N LEU A 44 5.41 -10.67 13.50
CA LEU A 44 5.93 -12.00 13.20
C LEU A 44 7.26 -12.15 13.94
N GLU A 45 7.49 -13.34 14.51
CA GLU A 45 8.67 -13.62 15.34
C GLU A 45 9.79 -14.31 14.55
N GLY A 46 9.45 -14.86 13.37
CA GLY A 46 10.38 -15.62 12.53
C GLY A 46 10.50 -17.07 13.01
N GLY A 47 9.81 -17.95 12.43
CA GLY A 47 9.71 -19.37 12.78
C GLY A 47 8.32 -19.92 12.55
N GLU A 48 7.41 -19.02 12.20
CA GLU A 48 6.04 -19.41 11.87
C GLU A 48 6.02 -20.25 10.60
N SER A 49 5.16 -21.28 10.61
CA SER A 49 4.75 -21.97 9.39
C SER A 49 4.03 -21.02 8.42
N ASP A 50 3.96 -21.38 7.16
CA ASP A 50 3.27 -20.55 6.15
C ASP A 50 1.79 -20.32 6.52
N GLU A 51 1.14 -21.30 7.15
CA GLU A 51 -0.25 -21.18 7.58
C GLU A 51 -0.40 -20.21 8.76
N GLU A 52 0.47 -20.29 9.76
CA GLU A 52 0.47 -19.38 10.91
C GLU A 52 0.79 -17.96 10.49
N ARG A 53 1.78 -17.78 9.62
CA ARG A 53 2.13 -16.49 9.03
C ARG A 53 0.95 -15.88 8.29
N TYR A 54 0.26 -16.67 7.49
CA TYR A 54 -0.94 -16.23 6.78
C TYR A 54 -2.04 -15.79 7.75
N LYS A 55 -2.32 -16.58 8.80
CA LYS A 55 -3.35 -16.26 9.81
C LYS A 55 -2.99 -14.98 10.55
N LYS A 56 -1.76 -14.87 11.11
CA LYS A 56 -1.28 -13.68 11.83
C LYS A 56 -1.35 -12.42 10.95
N THR A 57 -0.90 -12.50 9.71
CA THR A 57 -0.94 -11.38 8.75
C THR A 57 -2.38 -10.95 8.44
N ARG A 58 -3.29 -11.90 8.25
CA ARG A 58 -4.71 -11.62 7.99
C ARG A 58 -5.39 -10.96 9.18
N GLU A 59 -5.09 -11.40 10.39
CA GLU A 59 -5.63 -10.79 11.62
C GLU A 59 -5.09 -9.38 11.84
N LEU A 60 -3.79 -9.16 11.60
CA LEU A 60 -3.18 -7.85 11.65
C LEU A 60 -3.87 -6.90 10.65
N TYR A 61 -4.06 -7.34 9.41
CA TYR A 61 -4.73 -6.56 8.37
C TYR A 61 -6.16 -6.14 8.80
N LYS A 62 -6.92 -7.07 9.38
CA LYS A 62 -8.27 -6.77 9.91
C LYS A 62 -8.23 -5.74 11.03
N ARG A 63 -7.28 -5.87 11.98
CA ARG A 63 -7.13 -4.93 13.09
C ARG A 63 -6.75 -3.54 12.61
N ILE A 64 -5.81 -3.43 11.67
CA ILE A 64 -5.41 -2.14 11.10
C ILE A 64 -6.62 -1.49 10.43
N ASN A 65 -7.33 -2.19 9.55
CA ASN A 65 -8.47 -1.62 8.85
C ASN A 65 -9.62 -1.21 9.79
N LYS A 66 -9.86 -1.98 10.87
CA LYS A 66 -10.83 -1.59 11.90
C LYS A 66 -10.45 -0.26 12.57
N ARG A 67 -9.16 -0.07 12.91
CA ARG A 67 -8.67 1.19 13.51
C ARG A 67 -8.69 2.34 12.51
N MET A 68 -8.31 2.08 11.27
CA MET A 68 -8.37 3.10 10.20
C MET A 68 -9.80 3.59 9.97
N LYS A 69 -10.79 2.69 10.06
CA LYS A 69 -12.20 3.09 9.98
C LYS A 69 -12.59 4.05 11.11
N LEU A 70 -12.21 3.75 12.35
CA LEU A 70 -12.49 4.64 13.49
C LEU A 70 -11.84 6.03 13.33
N ILE A 71 -10.58 6.06 12.89
CA ILE A 71 -9.88 7.32 12.59
C ILE A 71 -10.63 8.08 11.49
N GLY A 72 -11.08 7.39 10.44
CA GLY A 72 -11.85 7.98 9.36
C GLY A 72 -13.13 8.64 9.87
N GLU A 73 -13.86 7.96 10.74
CA GLU A 73 -15.08 8.48 11.37
C GLU A 73 -14.80 9.76 12.18
N GLU A 74 -13.70 9.80 12.94
CA GLU A 74 -13.29 10.98 13.72
C GLU A 74 -12.93 12.19 12.86
N ILE A 75 -12.32 11.98 11.69
CA ILE A 75 -11.88 13.08 10.81
C ILE A 75 -12.83 13.35 9.64
N GLY A 76 -13.99 12.69 9.61
CA GLY A 76 -15.00 12.84 8.56
C GLY A 76 -14.61 12.31 7.19
N ILE A 77 -13.71 11.33 7.12
CA ILE A 77 -13.30 10.67 5.87
C ILE A 77 -13.78 9.22 5.87
N GLU A 78 -14.70 8.91 5.00
CA GLU A 78 -15.23 7.56 4.87
C GLU A 78 -14.22 6.60 4.17
N ASN A 79 -14.36 5.31 4.50
CA ASN A 79 -13.69 4.21 3.80
C ASN A 79 -12.15 4.25 3.81
N ILE A 80 -11.52 4.79 4.87
CA ILE A 80 -10.07 4.70 5.04
C ILE A 80 -9.64 3.26 5.36
N THR A 81 -8.75 2.72 4.55
CA THR A 81 -8.18 1.38 4.71
C THR A 81 -6.68 1.38 4.39
N THR A 82 -6.00 0.27 4.62
CA THR A 82 -4.61 0.08 4.14
C THR A 82 -4.50 0.21 2.62
N TYR A 83 -5.57 -0.11 1.89
CA TYR A 83 -5.65 0.05 0.45
C TYR A 83 -5.68 1.54 0.06
N THR A 84 -6.42 2.36 0.79
CA THR A 84 -6.43 3.83 0.61
C THR A 84 -5.03 4.43 0.80
N ALA A 85 -4.26 3.96 1.79
CA ALA A 85 -2.88 4.40 1.99
C ALA A 85 -1.99 4.06 0.78
N ARG A 86 -2.14 2.86 0.23
CA ARG A 86 -1.44 2.43 -0.98
C ARG A 86 -1.81 3.30 -2.19
N HIS A 87 -3.09 3.64 -2.33
CA HIS A 87 -3.59 4.55 -3.36
C HIS A 87 -2.98 5.95 -3.23
N SER A 88 -3.03 6.51 -2.03
CA SER A 88 -2.48 7.86 -1.74
C SER A 88 -0.98 7.92 -2.04
N PHE A 89 -0.24 6.88 -1.69
CA PHE A 89 1.19 6.77 -2.00
C PHE A 89 1.44 6.83 -3.51
N ALA A 90 0.78 5.96 -4.28
CA ALA A 90 0.97 5.89 -5.73
C ALA A 90 0.54 7.17 -6.45
N SER A 91 -0.61 7.73 -6.08
CA SER A 91 -1.15 8.97 -6.66
C SER A 91 -0.26 10.18 -6.33
N THR A 92 0.27 10.23 -5.11
CA THR A 92 1.19 11.32 -4.70
C THR A 92 2.48 11.25 -5.48
N LEU A 93 3.08 10.08 -5.62
CA LEU A 93 4.29 9.90 -6.42
C LEU A 93 4.06 10.30 -7.88
N LYS A 94 2.95 9.88 -8.47
CA LYS A 94 2.62 10.23 -9.84
C LYS A 94 2.45 11.74 -10.02
N ARG A 95 1.70 12.41 -9.14
CA ARG A 95 1.51 13.87 -9.18
C ARG A 95 2.81 14.65 -9.02
N LYS A 96 3.78 14.07 -8.30
CA LYS A 96 5.12 14.64 -8.15
C LYS A 96 6.09 14.27 -9.28
N GLY A 97 5.61 13.63 -10.34
CA GLY A 97 6.41 13.29 -11.53
C GLY A 97 7.32 12.08 -11.37
N ALA A 98 7.10 11.24 -10.37
CA ALA A 98 7.88 10.02 -10.23
C ALA A 98 7.69 9.10 -11.43
N ASN A 99 8.78 8.44 -11.83
CA ASN A 99 8.76 7.48 -12.94
C ASN A 99 7.83 6.31 -12.61
N ILE A 100 7.01 5.90 -13.59
CA ILE A 100 6.03 4.82 -13.42
C ILE A 100 6.69 3.47 -13.07
N PHE A 101 7.90 3.21 -13.58
CA PHE A 101 8.67 2.00 -13.23
C PHE A 101 9.02 2.00 -11.75
N TYR A 102 9.42 3.14 -11.18
CA TYR A 102 9.68 3.28 -9.76
C TYR A 102 8.43 3.04 -8.92
N ILE A 103 7.28 3.60 -9.32
CA ILE A 103 5.99 3.37 -8.66
C ILE A 103 5.63 1.87 -8.71
N SER A 104 5.80 1.25 -9.88
CA SER A 104 5.56 -0.19 -10.08
C SER A 104 6.42 -1.06 -9.16
N ASP A 105 7.69 -0.72 -9.02
CA ASP A 105 8.63 -1.42 -8.14
C ASP A 105 8.22 -1.30 -6.67
N CYS A 106 7.89 -0.09 -6.21
CA CYS A 106 7.41 0.14 -4.85
C CYS A 106 6.09 -0.58 -4.55
N LEU A 107 5.23 -0.74 -5.55
CA LEU A 107 3.97 -1.48 -5.43
C LEU A 107 4.15 -3.01 -5.54
N GLY A 108 5.34 -3.48 -5.94
CA GLY A 108 5.60 -4.90 -6.16
C GLY A 108 4.85 -5.50 -7.35
N HIS A 109 4.49 -4.68 -8.35
CA HIS A 109 3.86 -5.17 -9.56
C HIS A 109 4.91 -5.82 -10.47
N THR A 110 4.60 -7.01 -10.97
CA THR A 110 5.47 -7.74 -11.91
C THR A 110 5.31 -7.25 -13.35
N ASP A 111 4.16 -6.66 -13.67
CA ASP A 111 3.83 -6.11 -14.98
C ASP A 111 3.49 -4.62 -14.83
N ILE A 112 4.18 -3.78 -15.62
CA ILE A 112 4.00 -2.32 -15.63
C ILE A 112 2.56 -1.93 -16.00
N ARG A 113 1.91 -2.71 -16.87
CA ARG A 113 0.51 -2.49 -17.27
C ARG A 113 -0.46 -2.51 -16.10
N THR A 114 -0.14 -3.28 -15.05
CA THR A 114 -0.92 -3.27 -13.80
C THR A 114 -0.84 -1.91 -13.12
N THR A 115 0.33 -1.26 -13.14
CA THR A 115 0.51 0.08 -12.58
C THR A 115 -0.15 1.14 -13.44
N GLU A 116 -0.06 1.04 -14.77
CA GLU A 116 -0.72 1.95 -15.70
C GLU A 116 -2.24 1.91 -15.54
N SER A 117 -2.83 0.72 -15.55
CA SER A 117 -4.26 0.53 -15.33
C SER A 117 -4.70 1.03 -13.95
N TYR A 118 -3.89 0.77 -12.94
CA TYR A 118 -4.13 1.22 -11.57
C TYR A 118 -4.13 2.75 -11.46
N LEU A 119 -3.14 3.41 -12.06
CA LEU A 119 -3.03 4.87 -12.04
C LEU A 119 -4.03 5.57 -12.94
N SER A 120 -4.44 4.96 -14.06
CA SER A 120 -5.44 5.53 -14.97
C SER A 120 -6.84 5.58 -14.36
N SER A 121 -7.17 4.69 -13.42
CA SER A 121 -8.44 4.74 -12.70
C SER A 121 -8.60 6.03 -11.89
N PHE A 122 -7.50 6.54 -11.30
CA PHE A 122 -7.52 7.81 -10.55
C PHE A 122 -7.66 9.03 -11.44
N GLU A 123 -7.06 9.01 -12.64
CA GLU A 123 -7.22 10.10 -13.61
C GLU A 123 -8.67 10.24 -14.06
N LYS A 124 -9.42 9.15 -14.14
CA LYS A 124 -10.84 9.21 -14.45
C LYS A 124 -11.62 9.96 -13.38
N GLU A 125 -11.37 9.67 -12.09
CA GLU A 125 -12.02 10.36 -10.96
C GLU A 125 -11.61 11.84 -10.90
N ASP A 126 -10.34 12.15 -11.07
CA ASP A 126 -9.84 13.53 -11.11
C ASP A 126 -10.38 14.29 -12.33
N ARG A 127 -10.48 13.67 -13.50
CA ARG A 127 -11.08 14.27 -14.69
C ARG A 127 -12.56 14.58 -14.48
N THR A 128 -13.31 13.69 -13.84
CA THR A 128 -14.73 13.91 -13.56
C THR A 128 -14.91 15.07 -12.58
N LYS A 129 -14.10 15.13 -11.51
CA LYS A 129 -14.08 16.25 -10.57
C LYS A 129 -13.71 17.57 -11.24
N ASN A 130 -12.67 17.56 -12.06
CA ASN A 130 -12.23 18.77 -12.79
C ASN A 130 -13.23 19.20 -13.85
N ALA A 131 -13.89 18.26 -14.52
CA ALA A 131 -14.95 18.57 -15.48
C ALA A 131 -16.18 19.21 -14.80
N SER A 132 -16.50 18.76 -13.56
CA SER A 132 -17.61 19.39 -12.81
C SER A 132 -17.33 20.83 -12.40
N LEU A 133 -16.08 21.25 -12.29
CA LEU A 133 -15.71 22.64 -12.03
C LEU A 133 -16.05 23.56 -13.23
N LEU A 134 -16.04 23.01 -14.45
CA LEU A 134 -16.42 23.76 -15.65
C LEU A 134 -17.92 24.07 -15.69
N SER A 135 -18.74 23.23 -15.06
CA SER A 135 -20.21 23.47 -14.98
C SER A 135 -20.60 24.61 -14.05
N LEU A 136 -19.67 25.11 -13.21
CA LEU A 136 -19.87 26.27 -12.33
C LEU A 136 -19.53 27.61 -13.01
N ILE A 137 -18.98 27.56 -14.20
CA ILE A 137 -18.76 28.76 -15.04
C ILE A 137 -20.07 28.98 -15.80
N HIS A 138 -20.96 29.82 -15.25
CA HIS A 138 -22.08 30.33 -16.00
C HIS A 138 -21.56 31.22 -17.13
N ILE A 139 -21.65 30.67 -18.35
CA ILE A 139 -21.50 31.46 -19.59
C ILE A 139 -22.80 32.16 -19.84
#